data_a482e88855201e28fe507d833d866f70
#
_entry.id   a482e88855201e28fe507d833d866f70
#
_cell.length_a   1.000
_cell.length_b   1.000
_cell.length_c   1.000
_cell.angle_alpha   90.00
_cell.angle_beta   90.00
_cell.angle_gamma   90.00
#
_symmetry.space_group_name_H-M   'P 1'
#
loop_
_entity.id
_entity.type
_entity.pdbx_description
1 polymer ?
#
loop_
_entity_poly.entity_id
_entity_poly.type
_entity_poly.pdbx_seq_one_letter_code
_entity_poly.pdbx_strand_id
1 'polypeptide(L)' 'MAVRLRLTRVGGKKDPIWRVVVADQRSPRDGRFIDTVGQYNPQTSPSTIVLNEERIREWLSKGAQPTGTVRKLLRTQGIV' A
#
# COMPACT_ATOMS: atom_id res chain seq x y z
N MET A 1 0.41 -17.65 7.59
CA MET A 1 1.35 -16.51 7.62
C MET A 1 0.56 -15.22 7.67
N ALA A 2 1.01 -14.29 8.48
CA ALA A 2 0.38 -12.98 8.54
C ALA A 2 0.92 -12.11 7.40
N VAL A 3 0.03 -11.68 6.53
CA VAL A 3 0.36 -10.83 5.37
C VAL A 3 -0.29 -9.48 5.59
N ARG A 4 0.44 -8.41 5.31
CA ARG A 4 -0.05 -7.05 5.48
C ARG A 4 0.07 -6.22 4.21
N LEU A 5 -0.91 -5.35 4.01
CA LEU A 5 -0.85 -4.28 3.03
C LEU A 5 -0.26 -3.07 3.73
N ARG A 6 0.88 -2.58 3.25
CA ARG A 6 1.54 -1.45 3.89
C ARG A 6 2.21 -0.54 2.87
N LEU A 7 2.54 0.67 3.30
CA LEU A 7 3.24 1.63 2.46
C LEU A 7 4.75 1.41 2.60
N THR A 8 5.44 1.43 1.46
CA THR A 8 6.89 1.47 1.45
C THR A 8 7.32 2.73 0.69
N ARG A 9 8.37 3.39 1.19
CA ARG A 9 8.87 4.59 0.57
C ARG A 9 9.77 4.27 -0.60
N VAL A 10 9.50 4.91 -1.74
CA VAL A 10 10.36 4.86 -2.93
C VAL A 10 10.60 6.29 -3.38
N GLY A 11 11.75 6.55 -3.99
CA GLY A 11 12.09 7.90 -4.44
C GLY A 11 13.15 8.56 -3.56
N GLY A 12 13.51 9.79 -3.89
CA GLY A 12 14.56 10.54 -3.20
C GLY A 12 14.13 11.17 -1.89
N LYS A 13 15.07 11.77 -1.19
CA LYS A 13 14.80 12.41 0.10
C LYS A 13 13.82 13.58 -0.03
N LYS A 14 13.85 14.29 -1.14
CA LYS A 14 13.00 15.47 -1.36
C LYS A 14 11.68 15.15 -2.05
N ASP A 15 11.57 13.97 -2.66
CA ASP A 15 10.41 13.56 -3.43
C ASP A 15 9.90 12.20 -2.97
N PRO A 16 9.31 12.12 -1.76
CA PRO A 16 8.82 10.84 -1.26
C PRO A 16 7.60 10.39 -2.06
N ILE A 17 7.73 9.22 -2.66
CA ILE A 17 6.62 8.52 -3.29
C ILE A 17 6.43 7.23 -2.52
N TRP A 18 5.18 6.87 -2.26
CA TRP A 18 4.86 5.68 -1.48
C TRP A 18 4.20 4.63 -2.37
N ARG A 19 4.58 3.38 -2.18
CA ARG A 19 3.90 2.27 -2.82
C ARG A 19 3.13 1.47 -1.79
N VAL A 20 1.94 1.03 -2.17
CA VAL A 20 1.16 0.09 -1.36
C VAL A 20 1.62 -1.31 -1.77
N VAL A 21 2.21 -2.01 -0.83
CA VAL A 21 2.78 -3.33 -1.09
C VAL A 21 2.16 -4.36 -0.16
N VAL A 22 2.18 -5.61 -0.62
CA VAL A 22 1.79 -6.77 0.17
C VAL A 22 3.06 -7.43 0.65
N ALA A 23 3.22 -7.53 1.96
CA ALA A 23 4.44 -8.09 2.55
C ALA A 23 4.11 -8.93 3.77
N ASP A 24 5.03 -9.84 4.10
CA ASP A 24 4.95 -10.60 5.33
C ASP A 24 5.11 -9.64 6.52
N GLN A 25 4.31 -9.84 7.55
CA GLN A 25 4.33 -9.03 8.76
C GLN A 25 5.73 -8.95 9.39
N ARG A 26 6.54 -9.99 9.24
CA ARG A 26 7.88 -10.06 9.82
C ARG A 26 8.94 -9.35 9.00
N SER A 27 8.64 -9.02 7.73
CA SER A 27 9.62 -8.35 6.88
C SER A 27 9.82 -6.90 7.32
N PRO A 28 11.06 -6.37 7.26
CA PRO A 28 11.30 -4.94 7.50
C PRO A 28 10.52 -4.09 6.50
N ARG A 29 10.25 -2.84 6.88
CA ARG A 29 9.50 -1.92 6.03
C ARG A 29 10.10 -1.80 4.62
N ASP A 30 11.42 -1.78 4.52
CA ASP A 30 12.14 -1.65 3.25
C ASP A 30 12.66 -3.00 2.74
N GLY A 31 12.16 -4.10 3.31
CA GLY A 31 12.53 -5.45 2.91
C GLY A 31 11.71 -5.97 1.74
N ARG A 32 11.81 -7.26 1.50
CA ARG A 32 11.11 -7.90 0.40
C ARG A 32 9.61 -7.81 0.58
N PHE A 33 8.92 -7.61 -0.53
CA PHE A 33 7.46 -7.65 -0.56
C PHE A 33 6.98 -8.67 -1.59
N ILE A 34 5.76 -9.14 -1.39
CA ILE A 34 5.17 -10.20 -2.22
C ILE A 34 4.59 -9.61 -3.51
N ASP A 35 3.94 -8.44 -3.41
CA ASP A 35 3.26 -7.82 -4.54
C ASP A 35 3.18 -6.31 -4.32
N THR A 36 3.06 -5.57 -5.41
CA THR A 36 2.80 -4.13 -5.38
C THR A 36 1.40 -3.90 -5.94
N VAL A 37 0.53 -3.30 -5.12
CA VAL A 37 -0.89 -3.14 -5.47
C VAL A 37 -1.33 -1.70 -5.60
N GLY A 38 -0.43 -0.75 -5.42
CA GLY A 38 -0.79 0.65 -5.58
C GLY A 38 0.37 1.60 -5.39
N GLN A 39 0.07 2.88 -5.61
CA GLN A 39 1.06 3.96 -5.49
C GLN A 39 0.35 5.20 -4.94
N TYR A 40 1.03 5.90 -4.05
CA TYR A 40 0.55 7.13 -3.46
C TYR A 40 1.62 8.22 -3.59
N ASN A 41 1.26 9.32 -4.23
CA ASN A 41 2.14 10.48 -4.38
C ASN A 41 1.48 11.70 -3.74
N PRO A 42 1.91 12.10 -2.54
CA PRO A 42 1.32 13.26 -1.86
C PRO A 42 1.78 14.61 -2.41
N GLN A 43 2.76 14.62 -3.28
CA GLN A 43 3.33 15.87 -3.79
C GLN A 43 2.51 16.52 -4.91
N THR A 44 1.71 15.73 -5.60
CA THR A 44 0.82 16.29 -6.62
C THR A 44 -0.37 16.97 -5.97
N SER A 45 -0.94 17.94 -6.64
CA SER A 45 -2.14 18.64 -6.14
C SER A 45 -3.26 18.48 -7.16
N PRO A 46 -4.32 17.69 -6.84
CA PRO A 46 -4.47 16.86 -5.64
C PRO A 46 -3.51 15.67 -5.61
N SER A 47 -3.37 15.07 -4.42
CA SER A 47 -2.51 13.88 -4.27
C SER A 47 -2.94 12.76 -5.22
N THR A 48 -1.97 12.14 -5.88
CA THR A 48 -2.25 11.03 -6.78
C THR A 48 -2.28 9.73 -6.01
N ILE A 49 -3.39 9.02 -6.09
CA ILE A 49 -3.56 7.70 -5.48
C ILE A 49 -3.99 6.75 -6.60
N VAL A 50 -3.15 5.76 -6.89
CA VAL A 50 -3.46 4.72 -7.88
C VAL A 50 -3.45 3.39 -7.15
N LEU A 51 -4.59 2.71 -7.13
CA LEU A 51 -4.74 1.44 -6.44
C LEU A 51 -5.30 0.39 -7.40
N ASN A 52 -4.70 -0.79 -7.37
CA ASN A 52 -5.24 -1.94 -8.11
C ASN A 52 -6.31 -2.61 -7.25
N GLU A 53 -7.54 -2.17 -7.43
CA GLU A 53 -8.67 -2.60 -6.61
C GLU A 53 -8.86 -4.12 -6.62
N GLU A 54 -8.75 -4.75 -7.80
CA GLU A 54 -8.94 -6.19 -7.91
C GLU A 54 -7.93 -6.97 -7.07
N ARG A 55 -6.66 -6.60 -7.18
CA ARG A 55 -5.61 -7.25 -6.40
C ARG A 55 -5.74 -7.01 -4.92
N ILE A 56 -6.10 -5.78 -4.55
CA ILE A 56 -6.30 -5.43 -3.14
C ILE A 56 -7.43 -6.27 -2.56
N ARG A 57 -8.55 -6.36 -3.25
CA ARG A 57 -9.68 -7.15 -2.79
C ARG A 57 -9.33 -8.64 -2.70
N GLU A 58 -8.56 -9.13 -3.66
CA GLU A 58 -8.09 -10.51 -3.65
C GLU A 58 -7.25 -10.80 -2.40
N TRP A 59 -6.28 -9.92 -2.10
CA TRP A 59 -5.45 -10.09 -0.92
C TRP A 59 -6.24 -9.96 0.38
N LEU A 60 -7.18 -9.04 0.43
CA LEU A 60 -8.06 -8.91 1.61
C LEU A 60 -8.89 -10.17 1.83
N SER A 61 -9.38 -10.78 0.75
CA SER A 61 -10.15 -12.03 0.85
C SER A 61 -9.28 -13.20 1.33
N LYS A 62 -7.97 -13.13 1.09
CA LYS A 62 -7.02 -14.13 1.58
C LYS A 62 -6.55 -13.87 3.00
N GLY A 63 -7.07 -12.83 3.65
CA GLY A 63 -6.75 -12.51 5.03
C GLY A 63 -5.66 -11.47 5.23
N ALA A 64 -5.19 -10.82 4.18
CA ALA A 64 -4.22 -9.73 4.31
C ALA A 64 -4.84 -8.58 5.09
N GLN A 65 -4.07 -7.97 5.99
CA GLN A 65 -4.56 -6.88 6.83
C GLN A 65 -3.90 -5.56 6.44
N PRO A 66 -4.68 -4.51 6.14
CA PRO A 66 -4.10 -3.20 5.85
C PRO A 66 -3.62 -2.52 7.13
N THR A 67 -2.50 -1.79 7.04
CA THR A 67 -2.08 -0.89 8.12
C THR A 67 -3.10 0.25 8.23
N GLY A 68 -3.05 1.01 9.34
CA GLY A 68 -3.96 2.14 9.52
C GLY A 68 -3.91 3.16 8.39
N THR A 69 -2.72 3.49 7.90
CA THR A 69 -2.55 4.42 6.78
C THR A 69 -3.15 3.87 5.49
N VAL A 70 -2.86 2.60 5.17
CA VAL A 70 -3.41 1.96 3.98
C VAL A 70 -4.93 1.86 4.09
N ARG A 71 -5.46 1.55 5.27
CA ARG A 71 -6.91 1.48 5.47
C ARG A 71 -7.57 2.82 5.14
N LYS A 72 -6.98 3.93 5.54
CA LYS A 72 -7.49 5.26 5.21
C LYS A 72 -7.50 5.49 3.69
N LEU A 73 -6.43 5.10 3.01
CA LEU A 73 -6.36 5.22 1.55
C LEU A 73 -7.44 4.37 0.88
N LEU A 74 -7.66 3.16 1.34
CA LEU A 74 -8.69 2.27 0.79
C LEU A 74 -10.08 2.87 0.98
N ARG A 75 -10.35 3.47 2.13
CA ARG A 75 -11.63 4.15 2.38
C ARG A 75 -11.82 5.34 1.46
N THR A 76 -10.78 6.14 1.25
CA THR A 76 -10.82 7.29 0.36
C THR A 76 -11.19 6.87 -1.06
N GLN A 77 -10.72 5.70 -1.50
CA GLN A 77 -11.00 5.18 -2.83
C GLN A 77 -12.26 4.31 -2.89
N GLY A 78 -12.94 4.14 -1.77
CA GLY A 78 -14.19 3.35 -1.74
C GLY A 78 -14.00 1.85 -1.85
N ILE A 79 -12.82 1.34 -1.54
CA ILE A 79 -12.52 -0.11 -1.62
C ILE A 79 -12.97 -0.84 -0.36
N VAL A 80 -12.92 -0.17 0.77
CA VAL A 80 -13.31 -0.76 2.07
C VAL A 80 -14.38 0.07 2.74
#